data_59ae82bbd4ccee6cc89a2d88e8fda86f
#
_entry.id   59ae82bbd4ccee6cc89a2d88e8fda86f
#
_cell.length_a   1.000
_cell.length_b   1.000
_cell.length_c   1.000
_cell.angle_alpha   90.00
_cell.angle_beta   90.00
_cell.angle_gamma   90.00
#
_symmetry.space_group_name_H-M   'P 1'
#
loop_
_entity.id
_entity.type
_entity.pdbx_description
1 polymer ?
#
loop_
_entity_poly.entity_id
_entity_poly.type
_entity_poly.pdbx_seq_one_letter_code
_entity_poly.pdbx_strand_id
1 'polypeptide(L)'
;MLWLLWCLPRTGAEGFGGGVRGFLAAQGVASLGLLPLCVALFGGTARLGPLVNLPIIPWWTLLVVPLSLLGTALHALHDDAGGWAWRAAAGLFELSWQALQPLALHPRAMWWLAEASTWAVPAALLGVFWWMLPRGAGGALSGLLLCLPLLWPAREVPAEGELELLVHDVGQGTAVLVRTAQHALWYDVGPPSGGDGNERILVPALRALGQGPPQQ
;
A
#
# COMPACT_ATOMS: atom_id res chain seq x y z
N MET A 1 11.71 10.67 -9.16
CA MET A 1 11.37 9.81 -10.32
C MET A 1 12.57 9.52 -11.23
N LEU A 2 13.36 10.50 -11.69
CA LEU A 2 14.54 10.29 -12.55
C LEU A 2 15.60 9.36 -11.92
N TRP A 3 15.78 9.40 -10.60
CA TRP A 3 16.75 8.56 -9.90
C TRP A 3 16.37 7.07 -9.90
N LEU A 4 15.05 6.75 -9.82
CA LEU A 4 14.54 5.38 -9.95
C LEU A 4 14.88 4.77 -11.33
N LEU A 5 14.86 5.59 -12.38
CA LEU A 5 15.27 5.17 -13.73
C LEU A 5 16.77 4.90 -13.83
N TRP A 6 17.59 5.53 -12.99
CA TRP A 6 19.04 5.32 -12.96
C TRP A 6 19.43 4.01 -12.24
N CYS A 7 18.58 3.53 -11.33
CA CYS A 7 18.76 2.25 -10.63
C CYS A 7 18.33 1.04 -11.46
N LEU A 8 17.65 1.24 -12.59
CA LEU A 8 17.31 0.16 -13.50
C LEU A 8 18.59 -0.43 -14.11
N PRO A 9 18.75 -1.77 -14.08
CA PRO A 9 19.87 -2.41 -14.75
C PRO A 9 19.83 -2.03 -16.22
N ARG A 10 20.89 -1.43 -16.72
CA ARG A 10 21.10 -1.20 -18.16
C ARG A 10 21.31 -2.56 -18.80
N THR A 11 20.22 -3.26 -19.07
CA THR A 11 20.25 -4.53 -19.79
C THR A 11 20.41 -4.22 -21.25
N GLY A 12 21.63 -4.33 -21.76
CA GLY A 12 21.93 -4.32 -23.19
C GLY A 12 21.42 -5.57 -23.93
N ALA A 13 20.40 -6.23 -23.39
CA ALA A 13 19.74 -7.36 -24.02
C ALA A 13 18.67 -6.81 -24.97
N GLU A 14 19.05 -6.62 -26.23
CA GLU A 14 18.11 -6.39 -27.32
C GLU A 14 17.26 -7.67 -27.48
N GLY A 15 15.96 -7.57 -27.11
CA GLY A 15 15.01 -8.65 -27.25
C GLY A 15 13.91 -8.66 -26.19
N PHE A 16 12.87 -9.47 -26.42
CA PHE A 16 11.70 -9.61 -25.56
C PHE A 16 12.08 -9.95 -24.08
N GLY A 17 13.07 -10.83 -23.88
CA GLY A 17 13.57 -11.20 -22.56
C GLY A 17 14.20 -10.03 -21.78
N GLY A 18 14.87 -9.12 -22.48
CA GLY A 18 15.43 -7.89 -21.89
C GLY A 18 14.33 -6.95 -21.41
N GLY A 19 13.28 -6.79 -22.20
CA GLY A 19 12.10 -5.96 -21.82
C GLY A 19 11.38 -6.49 -20.58
N VAL A 20 11.13 -7.79 -20.51
CA VAL A 20 10.49 -8.43 -19.32
C VAL A 20 11.35 -8.24 -18.07
N ARG A 21 12.66 -8.48 -18.17
CA ARG A 21 13.59 -8.31 -17.05
C ARG A 21 13.64 -6.85 -16.57
N GLY A 22 13.66 -5.91 -17.51
CA GLY A 22 13.60 -4.48 -17.20
C GLY A 22 12.30 -4.09 -16.50
N PHE A 23 11.17 -4.60 -16.98
CA PHE A 23 9.85 -4.37 -16.36
C PHE A 23 9.78 -4.94 -14.92
N LEU A 24 10.24 -6.18 -14.70
CA LEU A 24 10.29 -6.80 -13.38
C LEU A 24 11.21 -6.01 -12.43
N ALA A 25 12.35 -5.56 -12.91
CA ALA A 25 13.27 -4.72 -12.13
C ALA A 25 12.62 -3.37 -11.76
N ALA A 26 11.96 -2.71 -12.72
CA ALA A 26 11.25 -1.46 -12.48
C ALA A 26 10.13 -1.62 -11.43
N GLN A 27 9.36 -2.70 -11.53
CA GLN A 27 8.30 -3.03 -10.58
C GLN A 27 8.88 -3.28 -9.18
N GLY A 28 9.98 -4.01 -9.08
CA GLY A 28 10.67 -4.24 -7.79
C GLY A 28 11.17 -2.95 -7.16
N VAL A 29 11.83 -2.10 -7.96
CA VAL A 29 12.33 -0.78 -7.52
C VAL A 29 11.18 0.11 -7.06
N ALA A 30 10.09 0.19 -7.82
CA ALA A 30 8.92 0.99 -7.46
C ALA A 30 8.26 0.49 -6.17
N SER A 31 8.05 -0.82 -6.05
CA SER A 31 7.40 -1.43 -4.89
C SER A 31 8.22 -1.24 -3.60
N LEU A 32 9.52 -1.45 -3.66
CA LEU A 32 10.41 -1.27 -2.51
C LEU A 32 10.63 0.21 -2.20
N GLY A 33 10.75 1.06 -3.22
CA GLY A 33 10.94 2.50 -3.04
C GLY A 33 9.73 3.19 -2.40
N LEU A 34 8.52 2.73 -2.71
CA LEU A 34 7.29 3.29 -2.15
C LEU A 34 6.90 2.64 -0.80
N LEU A 35 7.45 1.48 -0.45
CA LEU A 35 7.09 0.75 0.77
C LEU A 35 7.20 1.61 2.04
N PRO A 36 8.31 2.32 2.32
CA PRO A 36 8.39 3.16 3.51
C PRO A 36 7.34 4.26 3.56
N LEU A 37 7.03 4.86 2.40
CA LEU A 37 6.00 5.90 2.30
C LEU A 37 4.60 5.34 2.48
N CYS A 38 4.31 4.16 1.90
CA CYS A 38 3.02 3.50 2.08
C CYS A 38 2.77 3.15 3.55
N VAL A 39 3.78 2.63 4.23
CA VAL A 39 3.68 2.32 5.66
C VAL A 39 3.51 3.59 6.49
N ALA A 40 4.27 4.65 6.21
CA ALA A 40 4.20 5.90 6.95
C ALA A 40 2.86 6.64 6.78
N LEU A 41 2.31 6.66 5.56
CA LEU A 41 1.12 7.44 5.23
C LEU A 41 -0.19 6.65 5.47
N PHE A 42 -0.16 5.34 5.28
CA PHE A 42 -1.36 4.49 5.30
C PHE A 42 -1.35 3.43 6.42
N GLY A 43 -0.29 3.36 7.23
CA GLY A 43 -0.14 2.35 8.29
C GLY A 43 -0.02 0.92 7.76
N GLY A 44 0.28 0.74 6.47
CA GLY A 44 0.39 -0.58 5.88
C GLY A 44 0.72 -0.58 4.39
N THR A 45 0.86 -1.77 3.83
CA THR A 45 1.16 -1.96 2.41
C THR A 45 0.42 -3.17 1.84
N ALA A 46 0.12 -3.12 0.53
CA ALA A 46 -0.51 -4.23 -0.16
C ALA A 46 0.49 -5.38 -0.39
N ARG A 47 0.23 -6.54 0.19
CA ARG A 47 1.09 -7.74 0.02
C ARG A 47 1.09 -8.24 -1.41
N LEU A 48 -0.08 -8.25 -2.04
CA LEU A 48 -0.27 -8.75 -3.39
C LEU A 48 -0.04 -7.68 -4.46
N GLY A 49 0.11 -6.41 -4.06
CA GLY A 49 0.26 -5.29 -4.99
C GLY A 49 1.33 -5.50 -6.06
N PRO A 50 2.57 -5.85 -5.70
CA PRO A 50 3.63 -6.09 -6.69
C PRO A 50 3.29 -7.20 -7.70
N LEU A 51 2.66 -8.29 -7.25
CA LEU A 51 2.27 -9.41 -8.10
C LEU A 51 1.10 -9.06 -9.01
N VAL A 52 0.12 -8.35 -8.49
CA VAL A 52 -1.06 -7.91 -9.23
C VAL A 52 -0.70 -6.86 -10.28
N ASN A 53 0.22 -5.97 -9.98
CA ASN A 53 0.67 -4.94 -10.90
C ASN A 53 1.39 -5.50 -12.14
N LEU A 54 2.00 -6.70 -12.04
CA LEU A 54 2.69 -7.32 -13.17
C LEU A 54 1.78 -7.55 -14.39
N PRO A 55 0.62 -8.21 -14.29
CA PRO A 55 -0.31 -8.34 -15.40
C PRO A 55 -1.18 -7.08 -15.64
N ILE A 56 -1.56 -6.36 -14.60
CA ILE A 56 -2.52 -5.27 -14.71
C ILE A 56 -1.92 -4.03 -15.37
N ILE A 57 -0.67 -3.68 -15.07
CA ILE A 57 -0.03 -2.52 -15.71
C ILE A 57 0.07 -2.69 -17.23
N PRO A 58 0.60 -3.80 -17.79
CA PRO A 58 0.57 -4.02 -19.22
C PRO A 58 -0.85 -4.07 -19.80
N TRP A 59 -1.78 -4.73 -19.12
CA TRP A 59 -3.18 -4.82 -19.54
C TRP A 59 -3.81 -3.44 -19.74
N TRP A 60 -3.71 -2.59 -18.74
CA TRP A 60 -4.28 -1.25 -18.83
C TRP A 60 -3.55 -0.36 -19.81
N THR A 61 -2.21 -0.40 -19.79
CA THR A 61 -1.39 0.46 -20.65
C THR A 61 -1.51 0.11 -22.13
N LEU A 62 -1.68 -1.17 -22.48
CA LEU A 62 -1.70 -1.62 -23.88
C LEU A 62 -3.13 -1.74 -24.44
N LEU A 63 -4.14 -1.91 -23.61
CA LEU A 63 -5.51 -2.15 -24.07
C LEU A 63 -6.46 -1.05 -23.60
N VAL A 64 -6.62 -0.84 -22.31
CA VAL A 64 -7.64 0.08 -21.76
C VAL A 64 -7.32 1.52 -22.12
N VAL A 65 -6.10 1.97 -21.88
CA VAL A 65 -5.69 3.37 -22.15
C VAL A 65 -5.72 3.70 -23.63
N PRO A 66 -5.15 2.90 -24.57
CA PRO A 66 -5.23 3.21 -25.98
C PRO A 66 -6.65 3.24 -26.54
N LEU A 67 -7.52 2.29 -26.11
CA LEU A 67 -8.93 2.31 -26.50
C LEU A 67 -9.68 3.53 -25.97
N SER A 68 -9.41 3.95 -24.73
CA SER A 68 -10.00 5.16 -24.17
C SER A 68 -9.58 6.41 -24.92
N LEU A 69 -8.26 6.52 -25.23
CA LEU A 69 -7.73 7.63 -26.02
C LEU A 69 -8.27 7.63 -27.45
N LEU A 70 -8.38 6.46 -28.08
CA LEU A 70 -8.98 6.31 -29.41
C LEU A 70 -10.44 6.77 -29.39
N GLY A 71 -11.22 6.36 -28.37
CA GLY A 71 -12.59 6.81 -28.20
C GLY A 71 -12.70 8.32 -28.08
N THR A 72 -11.79 8.94 -27.32
CA THR A 72 -11.74 10.40 -27.16
C THR A 72 -11.36 11.08 -28.48
N ALA A 73 -10.37 10.58 -29.18
CA ALA A 73 -9.95 11.15 -30.46
C ALA A 73 -11.05 11.06 -31.54
N LEU A 74 -11.72 9.91 -31.64
CA LEU A 74 -12.84 9.71 -32.60
C LEU A 74 -14.04 10.60 -32.26
N HIS A 75 -14.35 10.75 -30.99
CA HIS A 75 -15.45 11.63 -30.55
C HIS A 75 -15.14 13.11 -30.86
N ALA A 76 -13.90 13.52 -30.74
CA ALA A 76 -13.48 14.89 -31.08
C ALA A 76 -13.56 15.17 -32.61
N LEU A 77 -13.52 14.13 -33.46
CA LEU A 77 -13.65 14.25 -34.90
C LEU A 77 -15.11 14.20 -35.36
N HIS A 78 -15.93 13.38 -34.70
CA HIS A 78 -17.34 13.20 -35.04
C HIS A 78 -18.11 12.73 -33.81
N ASP A 79 -19.22 13.41 -33.51
CA ASP A 79 -20.11 13.04 -32.42
C ASP A 79 -20.54 11.56 -32.57
N ASP A 80 -20.54 10.84 -31.46
CA ASP A 80 -20.86 9.41 -31.35
C ASP A 80 -19.87 8.40 -31.95
N ALA A 81 -18.88 8.82 -32.74
CA ALA A 81 -17.94 7.89 -33.37
C ALA A 81 -17.04 7.13 -32.35
N GLY A 82 -16.79 7.73 -31.18
CA GLY A 82 -15.93 7.13 -30.13
C GLY A 82 -16.63 6.14 -29.20
N GLY A 83 -17.95 6.05 -29.26
CA GLY A 83 -18.75 5.31 -28.27
C GLY A 83 -18.44 3.80 -28.20
N TRP A 84 -18.11 3.16 -29.31
CA TRP A 84 -17.73 1.76 -29.31
C TRP A 84 -16.38 1.51 -28.62
N ALA A 85 -15.41 2.41 -28.82
CA ALA A 85 -14.07 2.27 -28.22
C ALA A 85 -14.12 2.46 -26.69
N TRP A 86 -14.94 3.42 -26.23
CA TRP A 86 -15.15 3.59 -24.79
C TRP A 86 -15.87 2.38 -24.17
N ARG A 87 -16.89 1.81 -24.84
CA ARG A 87 -17.54 0.57 -24.36
C ARG A 87 -16.57 -0.60 -24.30
N ALA A 88 -15.69 -0.75 -25.30
CA ALA A 88 -14.66 -1.78 -25.29
C ALA A 88 -13.67 -1.57 -24.15
N ALA A 89 -13.19 -0.34 -23.94
CA ALA A 89 -12.31 0.00 -22.83
C ALA A 89 -12.97 -0.27 -21.46
N ALA A 90 -14.23 0.13 -21.30
CA ALA A 90 -15.00 -0.13 -20.09
C ALA A 90 -15.20 -1.63 -19.82
N GLY A 91 -15.48 -2.44 -20.85
CA GLY A 91 -15.60 -3.89 -20.71
C GLY A 91 -14.28 -4.56 -20.30
N LEU A 92 -13.14 -4.12 -20.87
CA LEU A 92 -11.82 -4.61 -20.47
C LEU A 92 -11.43 -4.17 -19.06
N PHE A 93 -11.81 -2.96 -18.67
CA PHE A 93 -11.62 -2.48 -17.29
C PHE A 93 -12.47 -3.32 -16.32
N GLU A 94 -13.75 -3.51 -16.61
CA GLU A 94 -14.67 -4.29 -15.79
C GLU A 94 -14.17 -5.74 -15.60
N LEU A 95 -13.69 -6.38 -16.66
CA LEU A 95 -13.10 -7.71 -16.57
C LEU A 95 -11.92 -7.75 -15.60
N SER A 96 -11.04 -6.75 -15.67
CA SER A 96 -9.91 -6.65 -14.73
C SER A 96 -10.38 -6.36 -13.30
N TRP A 97 -11.41 -5.53 -13.14
CA TRP A 97 -11.97 -5.21 -11.83
C TRP A 97 -12.58 -6.43 -11.14
N GLN A 98 -13.36 -7.23 -11.86
CA GLN A 98 -13.92 -8.49 -11.35
C GLN A 98 -12.85 -9.48 -10.90
N ALA A 99 -11.71 -9.52 -11.58
CA ALA A 99 -10.57 -10.35 -11.16
C ALA A 99 -9.83 -9.78 -9.93
N LEU A 100 -9.77 -8.46 -9.78
CA LEU A 100 -9.08 -7.78 -8.68
C LEU A 100 -9.89 -7.72 -7.39
N GLN A 101 -11.21 -7.56 -7.49
CA GLN A 101 -12.10 -7.39 -6.35
C GLN A 101 -11.96 -8.48 -5.28
N PRO A 102 -11.99 -9.78 -5.60
CA PRO A 102 -11.82 -10.83 -4.60
C PRO A 102 -10.43 -10.83 -3.96
N LEU A 103 -9.40 -10.40 -4.70
CA LEU A 103 -8.05 -10.25 -4.16
C LEU A 103 -7.97 -9.09 -3.19
N ALA A 104 -8.62 -7.97 -3.49
CA ALA A 104 -8.65 -6.79 -2.62
C ALA A 104 -9.43 -7.03 -1.32
N LEU A 105 -10.53 -7.80 -1.39
CA LEU A 105 -11.36 -8.15 -0.24
C LEU A 105 -10.76 -9.27 0.62
N HIS A 106 -9.68 -9.92 0.16
CA HIS A 106 -9.05 -10.99 0.93
C HIS A 106 -8.42 -10.44 2.23
N PRO A 107 -8.67 -11.04 3.40
CA PRO A 107 -8.16 -10.55 4.69
C PRO A 107 -6.64 -10.36 4.77
N ARG A 108 -5.89 -11.10 3.94
CA ARG A 108 -4.42 -11.02 3.86
C ARG A 108 -3.92 -10.12 2.73
N ALA A 109 -4.81 -9.40 2.01
CA ALA A 109 -4.41 -8.53 0.91
C ALA A 109 -3.52 -7.37 1.38
N MET A 110 -3.81 -6.85 2.58
CA MET A 110 -3.07 -5.77 3.22
C MET A 110 -2.19 -6.30 4.35
N TRP A 111 -1.01 -5.75 4.45
CA TRP A 111 -0.12 -5.91 5.60
C TRP A 111 -0.18 -4.63 6.42
N TRP A 112 -0.93 -4.68 7.49
CA TRP A 112 -1.02 -3.60 8.44
C TRP A 112 0.12 -3.69 9.44
N LEU A 113 0.74 -2.57 9.73
CA LEU A 113 1.86 -2.46 10.65
C LEU A 113 1.47 -1.50 11.76
N ALA A 114 1.98 -1.74 12.97
CA ALA A 114 1.84 -0.80 14.06
C ALA A 114 2.56 0.51 13.72
N GLU A 115 2.18 1.60 14.36
CA GLU A 115 2.82 2.88 14.18
C GLU A 115 4.31 2.76 14.56
N ALA A 116 5.16 3.14 13.62
CA ALA A 116 6.59 3.10 13.83
C ALA A 116 7.07 4.43 14.40
N SER A 117 8.16 4.37 15.15
CA SER A 117 8.78 5.58 15.68
C SER A 117 9.15 6.56 14.56
N THR A 118 9.10 7.85 14.84
CA THR A 118 9.32 8.93 13.87
C THR A 118 10.64 8.83 13.09
N TRP A 119 11.67 8.24 13.69
CA TRP A 119 12.97 8.01 13.03
C TRP A 119 13.01 6.77 12.12
N ALA A 120 12.06 5.84 12.27
CA ALA A 120 12.04 4.60 11.49
C ALA A 120 11.76 4.85 10.00
N VAL A 121 10.93 5.85 9.70
CA VAL A 121 10.62 6.23 8.31
C VAL A 121 11.85 6.79 7.58
N PRO A 122 12.55 7.82 8.08
CA PRO A 122 13.77 8.30 7.43
C PRO A 122 14.86 7.23 7.39
N ALA A 123 15.00 6.38 8.41
CA ALA A 123 15.94 5.26 8.37
C ALA A 123 15.62 4.28 7.25
N ALA A 124 14.34 3.90 7.08
CA ALA A 124 13.91 3.01 6.00
C ALA A 124 14.09 3.65 4.61
N LEU A 125 13.81 4.94 4.45
CA LEU A 125 14.08 5.66 3.20
C LEU A 125 15.57 5.65 2.85
N LEU A 126 16.46 5.90 3.83
CA LEU A 126 17.89 5.79 3.66
C LEU A 126 18.30 4.35 3.33
N GLY A 127 17.70 3.36 3.97
CA GLY A 127 17.95 1.93 3.73
C GLY A 127 17.59 1.51 2.31
N VAL A 128 16.40 1.91 1.82
CA VAL A 128 15.96 1.66 0.45
C VAL A 128 16.86 2.40 -0.54
N PHE A 129 17.20 3.67 -0.26
CA PHE A 129 18.12 4.44 -1.08
C PHE A 129 19.48 3.73 -1.18
N TRP A 130 20.03 3.28 -0.06
CA TRP A 130 21.29 2.56 0.00
C TRP A 130 21.26 1.22 -0.75
N TRP A 131 20.17 0.50 -0.62
CA TRP A 131 19.96 -0.77 -1.33
C TRP A 131 19.86 -0.59 -2.86
N MET A 132 19.36 0.57 -3.31
CA MET A 132 19.26 0.92 -4.73
C MET A 132 20.57 1.45 -5.34
N LEU A 133 21.60 1.72 -4.54
CA LEU A 133 22.89 2.15 -5.08
C LEU A 133 23.56 1.04 -5.90
N PRO A 134 24.34 1.39 -6.95
CA PRO A 134 25.04 0.40 -7.78
C PRO A 134 25.94 -0.53 -6.95
N ARG A 135 25.95 -1.80 -7.32
CA ARG A 135 26.66 -2.88 -6.63
C ARG A 135 28.17 -2.64 -6.56
N GLY A 136 28.64 -2.00 -5.57
CA GLY A 136 30.04 -1.74 -5.24
C GLY A 136 30.20 -1.31 -3.79
N ALA A 137 29.10 -0.92 -3.18
CA ALA A 137 29.08 -0.33 -1.83
C ALA A 137 28.72 -1.32 -0.72
N GLY A 138 28.75 -2.64 -0.94
CA GLY A 138 28.55 -3.65 0.14
C GLY A 138 27.22 -3.55 0.91
N GLY A 139 26.23 -2.81 0.39
CA GLY A 139 25.18 -2.24 1.20
C GLY A 139 23.79 -2.90 1.18
N ALA A 140 23.59 -4.04 0.51
CA ALA A 140 22.25 -4.65 0.45
C ALA A 140 21.75 -5.08 1.84
N LEU A 141 22.62 -5.65 2.65
CA LEU A 141 22.28 -6.10 4.00
C LEU A 141 22.05 -4.92 4.95
N SER A 142 22.94 -3.91 4.90
CA SER A 142 22.78 -2.70 5.72
C SER A 142 21.54 -1.90 5.35
N GLY A 143 21.20 -1.81 4.05
CA GLY A 143 19.94 -1.21 3.61
C GLY A 143 18.72 -1.95 4.16
N LEU A 144 18.73 -3.28 4.17
CA LEU A 144 17.66 -4.10 4.75
C LEU A 144 17.55 -3.89 6.27
N LEU A 145 18.69 -3.84 6.98
CA LEU A 145 18.71 -3.60 8.43
C LEU A 145 18.09 -2.25 8.80
N LEU A 146 18.31 -1.22 8.00
CA LEU A 146 17.69 0.10 8.21
C LEU A 146 16.17 0.09 8.01
N CYS A 147 15.63 -0.87 7.28
CA CYS A 147 14.17 -1.02 7.12
C CYS A 147 13.50 -1.80 8.28
N LEU A 148 14.27 -2.52 9.10
CA LEU A 148 13.72 -3.36 10.17
C LEU A 148 12.88 -2.58 11.19
N PRO A 149 13.28 -1.39 11.69
CA PRO A 149 12.47 -0.65 12.66
C PRO A 149 11.10 -0.24 12.12
N LEU A 150 10.97 -0.04 10.80
CA LEU A 150 9.71 0.26 10.15
C LEU A 150 8.83 -0.99 9.97
N LEU A 151 9.44 -2.12 9.59
CA LEU A 151 8.72 -3.38 9.33
C LEU A 151 8.41 -4.16 10.59
N TRP A 152 9.17 -3.91 11.66
CA TRP A 152 9.01 -4.54 12.97
C TRP A 152 9.05 -3.48 14.07
N PRO A 153 8.04 -2.58 14.11
CA PRO A 153 8.00 -1.54 15.12
C PRO A 153 7.88 -2.14 16.53
N ALA A 154 8.58 -1.55 17.48
CA ALA A 154 8.44 -1.90 18.88
C ALA A 154 7.02 -1.55 19.33
N ARG A 155 6.32 -2.51 19.91
CA ARG A 155 4.99 -2.26 20.48
C ARG A 155 5.17 -1.56 21.82
N GLU A 156 4.64 -0.37 21.94
CA GLU A 156 4.53 0.30 23.23
C GLU A 156 3.37 -0.32 24.01
N VAL A 157 3.70 -1.01 25.08
CA VAL A 157 2.73 -1.63 25.98
C VAL A 157 2.94 -0.99 27.35
N PRO A 158 1.88 -0.62 28.10
CA PRO A 158 2.02 -0.12 29.46
C PRO A 158 2.83 -1.07 30.32
N ALA A 159 3.62 -0.54 31.26
CA ALA A 159 4.38 -1.37 32.19
C ALA A 159 3.42 -2.15 33.15
N GLU A 160 3.93 -3.18 33.80
CA GLU A 160 3.12 -3.91 34.79
C GLU A 160 2.70 -2.96 35.92
N GLY A 161 1.39 -2.92 36.19
CA GLY A 161 0.79 -2.02 37.15
C GLY A 161 0.41 -0.65 36.61
N GLU A 162 0.73 -0.35 35.35
CA GLU A 162 0.29 0.86 34.68
C GLU A 162 -0.98 0.62 33.86
N LEU A 163 -1.78 1.68 33.74
CA LEU A 163 -3.01 1.71 32.96
C LEU A 163 -2.95 2.90 32.01
N GLU A 164 -3.19 2.65 30.75
CA GLU A 164 -3.29 3.66 29.70
C GLU A 164 -4.74 3.81 29.26
N LEU A 165 -5.21 5.06 29.26
CA LEU A 165 -6.54 5.43 28.80
C LEU A 165 -6.40 6.24 27.50
N LEU A 166 -6.95 5.71 26.42
CA LEU A 166 -7.01 6.37 25.12
C LEU A 166 -8.46 6.74 24.81
N VAL A 167 -8.74 8.03 24.82
CA VAL A 167 -10.07 8.57 24.49
C VAL A 167 -10.05 9.00 23.04
N HIS A 168 -10.90 8.37 22.21
CA HIS A 168 -11.02 8.68 20.79
C HIS A 168 -12.18 9.65 20.56
N ASP A 169 -11.90 10.68 19.76
CA ASP A 169 -12.95 11.58 19.27
C ASP A 169 -13.69 10.90 18.12
N VAL A 170 -14.88 10.39 18.42
CA VAL A 170 -15.78 9.74 17.46
C VAL A 170 -16.94 10.65 17.03
N GLY A 171 -16.84 11.95 17.35
CA GLY A 171 -17.85 12.96 17.06
C GLY A 171 -19.00 12.91 18.05
N GLN A 172 -19.99 12.05 17.85
CA GLN A 172 -21.06 11.84 18.84
C GLN A 172 -20.85 10.50 19.54
N GLY A 173 -20.90 10.53 20.88
CA GLY A 173 -20.68 9.35 21.71
C GLY A 173 -19.28 9.32 22.34
N THR A 174 -18.97 8.22 22.97
CA THR A 174 -17.71 7.99 23.69
C THR A 174 -17.05 6.75 23.12
N ALA A 175 -15.73 6.77 22.93
CA ALA A 175 -14.94 5.59 22.64
C ALA A 175 -13.67 5.64 23.46
N VAL A 176 -13.54 4.74 24.43
CA VAL A 176 -12.39 4.69 25.33
C VAL A 176 -11.75 3.32 25.25
N LEU A 177 -10.47 3.31 24.94
CA LEU A 177 -9.65 2.11 25.03
C LEU A 177 -8.84 2.17 26.33
N VAL A 178 -9.06 1.18 27.18
CA VAL A 178 -8.29 0.94 28.40
C VAL A 178 -7.27 -0.15 28.12
N ARG A 179 -6.00 0.12 28.34
CA ARG A 179 -4.91 -0.84 28.11
C ARG A 179 -4.10 -1.05 29.38
N THR A 180 -3.72 -2.29 29.58
CA THR A 180 -2.72 -2.72 30.56
C THR A 180 -1.63 -3.51 29.85
N ALA A 181 -0.63 -4.00 30.56
CA ALA A 181 0.43 -4.83 30.01
C ALA A 181 -0.08 -6.07 29.24
N GLN A 182 -1.21 -6.64 29.66
CA GLN A 182 -1.68 -7.93 29.14
C GLN A 182 -3.10 -7.88 28.55
N HIS A 183 -3.89 -6.85 28.85
CA HIS A 183 -5.29 -6.78 28.48
C HIS A 183 -5.63 -5.43 27.84
N ALA A 184 -6.60 -5.45 26.95
CA ALA A 184 -7.20 -4.25 26.38
C ALA A 184 -8.72 -4.38 26.43
N LEU A 185 -9.40 -3.33 26.90
CA LEU A 185 -10.85 -3.26 27.02
C LEU A 185 -11.35 -2.01 26.31
N TRP A 186 -12.35 -2.19 25.45
CA TRP A 186 -13.13 -1.07 24.92
C TRP A 186 -14.33 -0.79 25.82
N TYR A 187 -14.41 0.45 26.24
CA TYR A 187 -15.59 0.98 26.89
C TYR A 187 -16.28 1.93 25.92
N ASP A 188 -17.45 1.52 25.46
CA ASP A 188 -18.20 2.18 24.38
C ASP A 188 -17.39 2.26 23.06
N VAL A 189 -18.07 2.32 21.95
CA VAL A 189 -17.46 2.42 20.61
C VAL A 189 -18.17 3.48 19.75
N GLY A 190 -18.92 4.37 20.39
CA GLY A 190 -19.72 5.37 19.72
C GLY A 190 -21.07 4.86 19.22
N PRO A 191 -21.87 5.68 18.55
CA PRO A 191 -23.24 5.36 18.20
C PRO A 191 -23.33 4.26 17.14
N PRO A 192 -24.25 3.28 17.30
CA PRO A 192 -24.44 2.18 16.34
C PRO A 192 -24.95 2.63 14.98
N SER A 193 -25.50 3.84 14.90
CA SER A 193 -26.10 4.43 13.68
C SER A 193 -25.09 5.22 12.83
N GLY A 194 -23.87 5.31 13.25
CA GLY A 194 -22.84 6.06 12.53
C GLY A 194 -22.12 5.23 11.48
N GLY A 195 -22.76 4.57 10.55
CA GLY A 195 -22.16 3.83 9.43
C GLY A 195 -20.66 4.03 9.23
N ASP A 196 -19.83 3.69 8.57
CA ASP A 196 -18.40 3.97 8.27
C ASP A 196 -17.54 4.74 9.31
N GLY A 197 -18.13 5.58 10.21
CA GLY A 197 -17.37 6.48 11.09
C GLY A 197 -16.56 5.73 12.16
N ASN A 198 -17.16 4.75 12.81
CA ASN A 198 -16.48 3.97 13.85
C ASN A 198 -15.37 3.10 13.27
N GLU A 199 -15.58 2.48 12.11
CA GLU A 199 -14.55 1.72 11.43
C GLU A 199 -13.39 2.60 10.94
N ARG A 200 -13.67 3.84 10.54
CA ARG A 200 -12.65 4.78 10.05
C ARG A 200 -11.74 5.31 11.15
N ILE A 201 -12.20 5.35 12.40
CA ILE A 201 -11.41 5.86 13.53
C ILE A 201 -10.83 4.71 14.34
N LEU A 202 -11.67 3.77 14.76
CA LEU A 202 -11.28 2.72 15.70
C LEU A 202 -10.36 1.67 15.06
N VAL A 203 -10.64 1.25 13.83
CA VAL A 203 -9.82 0.25 13.14
C VAL A 203 -8.39 0.76 12.86
N PRO A 204 -8.18 1.98 12.36
CA PRO A 204 -6.82 2.55 12.26
C PRO A 204 -6.13 2.70 13.62
N ALA A 205 -6.85 3.14 14.66
CA ALA A 205 -6.29 3.28 16.00
C ALA A 205 -5.78 1.94 16.56
N LEU A 206 -6.58 0.86 16.44
CA LEU A 206 -6.15 -0.49 16.84
C LEU A 206 -4.93 -0.97 16.06
N ARG A 207 -4.90 -0.69 14.76
CA ARG A 207 -3.77 -1.06 13.89
C ARG A 207 -2.50 -0.30 14.28
N ALA A 208 -2.61 1.00 14.54
CA ALA A 208 -1.49 1.82 15.01
C ALA A 208 -0.89 1.27 16.31
N LEU A 209 -1.72 0.79 17.21
CA LEU A 209 -1.32 0.15 18.47
C LEU A 209 -0.81 -1.30 18.29
N GLY A 210 -0.82 -1.84 17.08
CA GLY A 210 -0.42 -3.22 16.80
C GLY A 210 -1.34 -4.27 17.39
N GLN A 211 -2.58 -3.89 17.72
CA GLN A 211 -3.59 -4.81 18.23
C GLN A 211 -4.45 -5.35 17.08
N GLY A 212 -4.77 -6.64 17.13
CA GLY A 212 -5.76 -7.23 16.24
C GLY A 212 -7.17 -6.75 16.58
N PRO A 213 -8.16 -7.00 15.70
CA PRO A 213 -9.56 -6.70 16.03
C PRO A 213 -9.94 -7.39 17.33
N PRO A 214 -10.77 -6.75 18.18
CA PRO A 214 -11.20 -7.34 19.44
C PRO A 214 -11.87 -8.69 19.16
N GLN A 215 -11.51 -9.69 19.94
CA GLN A 215 -12.22 -10.97 19.94
C GLN A 215 -13.59 -10.69 20.59
N GLN A 216 -14.64 -10.95 19.83
CA GLN A 216 -16.02 -10.93 20.32
C GLN A 216 -16.25 -12.05 21.31
#